data_268094afd518280c3fe15f536a1c598d
#
_entry.id   268094afd518280c3fe15f536a1c598d
#
_cell.length_a   1.000
_cell.length_b   1.000
_cell.length_c   1.000
_cell.angle_alpha   90.00
_cell.angle_beta   90.00
_cell.angle_gamma   90.00
#
_symmetry.space_group_name_H-M   'P 1'
#
loop_
_entity.id
_entity.type
_entity.pdbx_description
1 polymer ?
#
loop_
_entity_poly.entity_id
_entity_poly.type
_entity_poly.pdbx_seq_one_letter_code
_entity_poly.pdbx_strand_id
1 'polypeptide(L)'
;MNPVPNLKSVIESILFSIGEPISIERLAKTLGKDKDSIKNTVQELEKDYETENRGLRILIKNEEIQLSSAPENSLYIEKLIKDELQEELTPASLETLAIIAYKGPLTRAEIEEVRGVNSSFILRNLLIRGLVERKGHPEDARAYIYEISFNFLRKLGLKSVEELPDYKKLT
;
A
#
# COMPACT_ATOMS: atom_id res chain seq x y z
N MET A 1 -32.63 -12.71 -6.32
CA MET A 1 -31.96 -11.60 -7.00
C MET A 1 -31.01 -10.97 -6.01
N ASN A 2 -29.70 -10.99 -6.27
CA ASN A 2 -28.79 -10.21 -5.43
C ASN A 2 -29.11 -8.73 -5.66
N PRO A 3 -29.26 -7.92 -4.59
CA PRO A 3 -29.51 -6.49 -4.75
C PRO A 3 -28.32 -5.88 -5.54
N VAL A 4 -28.64 -5.02 -6.51
CA VAL A 4 -27.61 -4.27 -7.24
C VAL A 4 -26.82 -3.44 -6.19
N PRO A 5 -25.50 -3.64 -6.05
CA PRO A 5 -24.74 -2.92 -5.04
C PRO A 5 -24.86 -1.39 -5.26
N ASN A 6 -25.00 -0.64 -4.18
CA ASN A 6 -24.96 0.82 -4.23
C ASN A 6 -23.57 1.25 -4.71
N LEU A 7 -23.51 2.19 -5.66
CA LEU A 7 -22.24 2.66 -6.24
C LEU A 7 -21.27 3.21 -5.19
N LYS A 8 -21.75 3.91 -4.17
CA LYS A 8 -20.94 4.36 -3.02
C LYS A 8 -20.27 3.19 -2.32
N SER A 9 -21.04 2.14 -1.99
CA SER A 9 -20.52 0.95 -1.32
C SER A 9 -19.47 0.20 -2.15
N VAL A 10 -19.67 0.14 -3.47
CA VAL A 10 -18.70 -0.48 -4.38
C VAL A 10 -17.39 0.31 -4.42
N ILE A 11 -17.47 1.64 -4.57
CA ILE A 11 -16.29 2.51 -4.58
C ILE A 11 -15.55 2.43 -3.24
N GLU A 12 -16.25 2.48 -2.12
CA GLU A 12 -15.68 2.33 -0.78
C GLU A 12 -14.92 1.01 -0.64
N SER A 13 -15.52 -0.09 -1.07
CA SER A 13 -14.89 -1.42 -1.03
C SER A 13 -13.64 -1.49 -1.91
N ILE A 14 -13.66 -0.88 -3.09
CA ILE A 14 -12.50 -0.83 -3.99
C ILE A 14 -11.37 -0.02 -3.35
N LEU A 15 -11.67 1.18 -2.83
CA LEU A 15 -10.68 2.04 -2.19
C LEU A 15 -10.03 1.37 -0.98
N PHE A 16 -10.84 0.70 -0.15
CA PHE A 16 -10.36 -0.08 0.99
C PHE A 16 -9.45 -1.22 0.56
N SER A 17 -9.86 -2.00 -0.45
CA SER A 17 -9.11 -3.18 -0.91
C SER A 17 -7.79 -2.83 -1.60
N ILE A 18 -7.74 -1.72 -2.33
CA ILE A 18 -6.53 -1.29 -3.04
C ILE A 18 -5.53 -0.65 -2.06
N GLY A 19 -6.00 0.16 -1.11
CA GLY A 19 -5.16 0.86 -0.13
C GLY A 19 -4.19 1.91 -0.71
N GLU A 20 -4.16 2.09 -2.04
CA GLU A 20 -3.30 3.01 -2.79
C GLU A 20 -4.15 3.98 -3.61
N PRO A 21 -3.59 5.12 -4.08
CA PRO A 21 -4.31 6.02 -4.96
C PRO A 21 -4.78 5.33 -6.24
N ILE A 22 -6.02 5.59 -6.64
CA ILE A 22 -6.61 5.12 -7.89
C ILE A 22 -7.22 6.28 -8.66
N SER A 23 -7.01 6.33 -9.99
CA SER A 23 -7.58 7.38 -10.81
C SER A 23 -9.08 7.20 -11.01
N ILE A 24 -9.79 8.33 -11.06
CA ILE A 24 -11.23 8.38 -11.38
C ILE A 24 -11.50 7.71 -12.73
N GLU A 25 -10.61 7.87 -13.69
CA GLU A 25 -10.71 7.22 -15.00
C GLU A 25 -10.69 5.69 -14.90
N ARG A 26 -9.78 5.14 -14.10
CA ARG A 26 -9.69 3.69 -13.87
C ARG A 26 -10.95 3.15 -13.20
N LEU A 27 -11.50 3.87 -12.20
CA LEU A 27 -12.76 3.51 -11.56
C LEU A 27 -13.93 3.54 -12.54
N ALA A 28 -14.05 4.61 -13.34
CA ALA A 28 -15.08 4.77 -14.34
C ALA A 28 -15.08 3.61 -15.35
N LYS A 29 -13.89 3.27 -15.87
CA LYS A 29 -13.71 2.14 -16.78
C LYS A 29 -14.07 0.79 -16.12
N THR A 30 -13.60 0.56 -14.89
CA THR A 30 -13.85 -0.69 -14.15
C THR A 30 -15.34 -0.90 -13.85
N LEU A 31 -16.04 0.19 -13.51
CA LEU A 31 -17.46 0.16 -13.12
C LEU A 31 -18.42 0.36 -14.28
N GLY A 32 -17.92 0.60 -15.50
CA GLY A 32 -18.75 0.87 -16.68
C GLY A 32 -19.61 2.13 -16.51
N LYS A 33 -19.07 3.17 -15.84
CA LYS A 33 -19.73 4.45 -15.58
C LYS A 33 -18.95 5.60 -16.23
N ASP A 34 -19.61 6.72 -16.45
CA ASP A 34 -18.93 7.95 -16.87
C ASP A 34 -18.15 8.58 -15.70
N LYS A 35 -17.12 9.39 -16.04
CA LYS A 35 -16.25 10.03 -15.04
C LYS A 35 -17.01 10.97 -14.11
N ASP A 36 -18.00 11.68 -14.62
CA ASP A 36 -18.75 12.66 -13.82
C ASP A 36 -19.63 11.96 -12.79
N SER A 37 -20.24 10.83 -13.15
CA SER A 37 -20.97 9.98 -12.21
C SER A 37 -20.06 9.49 -11.08
N ILE A 38 -18.84 9.05 -11.39
CA ILE A 38 -17.88 8.65 -10.36
C ILE A 38 -17.46 9.83 -9.48
N LYS A 39 -17.13 11.00 -10.07
CA LYS A 39 -16.78 12.21 -9.32
C LYS A 39 -17.87 12.63 -8.34
N ASN A 40 -19.11 12.68 -8.81
CA ASN A 40 -20.26 13.04 -7.97
C ASN A 40 -20.43 12.04 -6.82
N THR A 41 -20.34 10.73 -7.10
CA THR A 41 -20.48 9.70 -6.07
C THR A 41 -19.36 9.78 -5.03
N VAL A 42 -18.12 10.07 -5.46
CA VAL A 42 -16.97 10.25 -4.55
C VAL A 42 -17.18 11.48 -3.65
N GLN A 43 -17.64 12.61 -4.21
CA GLN A 43 -17.93 13.82 -3.42
C GLN A 43 -19.06 13.59 -2.40
N GLU A 44 -20.09 12.83 -2.78
CA GLU A 44 -21.15 12.47 -1.85
C GLU A 44 -20.61 11.54 -0.73
N LEU A 45 -19.77 10.59 -1.07
CA LEU A 45 -19.16 9.68 -0.09
C LEU A 45 -18.21 10.43 0.86
N GLU A 46 -17.42 11.39 0.36
CA GLU A 46 -16.59 12.30 1.14
C GLU A 46 -17.44 13.07 2.16
N LYS A 47 -18.54 13.68 1.69
CA LYS A 47 -19.48 14.41 2.54
C LYS A 47 -20.14 13.53 3.61
N ASP A 48 -20.52 12.30 3.24
CA ASP A 48 -21.09 11.34 4.19
C ASP A 48 -20.08 11.03 5.32
N TYR A 49 -18.79 10.82 4.99
CA TYR A 49 -17.75 10.59 5.98
C TYR A 49 -17.53 11.77 6.91
N GLU A 50 -17.58 13.00 6.40
CA GLU A 50 -17.45 14.21 7.21
C GLU A 50 -18.66 14.41 8.11
N THR A 51 -19.88 14.32 7.54
CA THR A 51 -21.14 14.59 8.26
C THR A 51 -21.39 13.58 9.37
N GLU A 52 -21.04 12.31 9.13
CA GLU A 52 -21.19 11.23 10.10
C GLU A 52 -19.99 11.11 11.05
N ASN A 53 -19.01 12.01 10.94
CA ASN A 53 -17.78 12.02 11.74
C ASN A 53 -17.10 10.64 11.78
N ARG A 54 -16.99 10.00 10.61
CA ARG A 54 -16.37 8.68 10.48
C ARG A 54 -14.85 8.74 10.66
N GLY A 55 -14.27 7.63 11.05
CA GLY A 55 -12.80 7.49 11.24
C GLY A 55 -12.00 7.45 9.94
N LEU A 56 -12.63 7.61 8.78
CA LEU A 56 -12.02 7.59 7.46
C LEU A 56 -12.26 8.90 6.71
N ARG A 57 -11.38 9.20 5.76
CA ARG A 57 -11.47 10.35 4.81
C ARG A 57 -11.09 9.89 3.42
N ILE A 58 -11.66 10.54 2.40
CA ILE A 58 -11.22 10.40 1.02
C ILE A 58 -10.26 11.54 0.70
N LEU A 59 -9.06 11.19 0.27
CA LEU A 59 -8.08 12.14 -0.24
C LEU A 59 -8.23 12.23 -1.76
N ILE A 60 -8.27 13.45 -2.29
CA ILE A 60 -8.39 13.72 -3.73
C ILE A 60 -7.21 14.58 -4.16
N LYS A 61 -6.44 14.11 -5.14
CA LYS A 61 -5.31 14.84 -5.73
C LYS A 61 -5.15 14.47 -7.20
N ASN A 62 -5.14 15.45 -8.10
CA ASN A 62 -4.88 15.25 -9.54
C ASN A 62 -5.76 14.14 -10.19
N GLU A 63 -7.05 14.13 -9.90
CA GLU A 63 -8.01 13.10 -10.34
C GLU A 63 -7.73 11.68 -9.80
N GLU A 64 -6.83 11.54 -8.85
CA GLU A 64 -6.64 10.32 -8.08
C GLU A 64 -7.30 10.45 -6.72
N ILE A 65 -7.84 9.35 -6.23
CA ILE A 65 -8.52 9.25 -4.94
C ILE A 65 -7.94 8.12 -4.11
N GLN A 66 -7.91 8.31 -2.81
CA GLN A 66 -7.43 7.29 -1.85
C GLN A 66 -8.24 7.38 -0.56
N LEU A 67 -8.53 6.23 0.03
CA LEU A 67 -9.07 6.16 1.39
C LEU A 67 -7.93 6.29 2.41
N SER A 68 -8.14 7.13 3.41
CA SER A 68 -7.20 7.36 4.50
C SER A 68 -7.92 7.41 5.84
N SER A 69 -7.18 7.29 6.93
CA SER A 69 -7.71 7.57 8.28
C SER A 69 -7.99 9.07 8.46
N ALA A 70 -8.99 9.38 9.28
CA ALA A 70 -9.31 10.74 9.65
C ALA A 70 -8.16 11.38 10.45
N PRO A 71 -7.75 12.63 10.13
CA PRO A 71 -6.63 13.30 10.79
C PRO A 71 -6.79 13.40 12.31
N GLU A 72 -8.02 13.52 12.81
CA GLU A 72 -8.36 13.61 14.22
C GLU A 72 -7.91 12.38 15.02
N ASN A 73 -7.75 11.24 14.35
CA ASN A 73 -7.33 9.98 14.95
C ASN A 73 -5.82 9.72 14.87
N SER A 74 -5.04 10.65 14.30
CA SER A 74 -3.61 10.47 14.03
C SER A 74 -2.80 10.09 15.27
N LEU A 75 -3.07 10.72 16.42
CA LEU A 75 -2.36 10.45 17.68
C LEU A 75 -2.49 8.98 18.14
N TYR A 76 -3.66 8.40 17.97
CA TYR A 76 -3.90 6.99 18.36
C TYR A 76 -3.21 6.03 17.37
N ILE A 77 -3.27 6.36 16.08
CA ILE A 77 -2.64 5.59 15.00
C ILE A 77 -1.11 5.64 15.15
N GLU A 78 -0.55 6.83 15.40
CA GLU A 78 0.89 6.99 15.60
C GLU A 78 1.39 6.22 16.83
N LYS A 79 0.61 6.21 17.92
CA LYS A 79 0.95 5.44 19.11
C LYS A 79 1.00 3.95 18.80
N LEU A 80 -0.04 3.42 18.12
CA LEU A 80 -0.09 2.03 17.73
C LEU A 80 1.07 1.65 16.82
N ILE A 81 1.37 2.49 15.80
CA ILE A 81 2.49 2.26 14.87
C ILE A 81 3.83 2.30 15.61
N LYS A 82 4.01 3.20 16.58
CA LYS A 82 5.25 3.23 17.38
C LYS A 82 5.45 1.97 18.20
N ASP A 83 4.39 1.45 18.79
CA ASP A 83 4.41 0.20 19.54
C ASP A 83 4.77 -0.98 18.60
N GLU A 84 4.15 -1.07 17.43
CA GLU A 84 4.48 -2.08 16.41
C GLU A 84 5.92 -1.96 15.88
N LEU A 85 6.46 -0.74 15.77
CA LEU A 85 7.84 -0.52 15.34
C LEU A 85 8.89 -1.00 16.36
N GLN A 86 8.52 -1.15 17.62
CA GLN A 86 9.39 -1.67 18.68
C GLN A 86 9.37 -3.20 18.77
N GLU A 87 8.34 -3.85 18.23
CA GLU A 87 8.27 -5.31 18.20
C GLU A 87 9.28 -5.91 17.22
N GLU A 88 9.71 -7.14 17.50
CA GLU A 88 10.52 -7.92 16.56
C GLU A 88 9.75 -8.20 15.27
N LEU A 89 10.48 -8.33 14.16
CA LEU A 89 9.89 -8.74 12.90
C LEU A 89 9.32 -10.15 13.00
N THR A 90 8.09 -10.33 12.57
CA THR A 90 7.48 -11.67 12.49
C THR A 90 8.23 -12.53 11.47
N PRO A 91 8.17 -13.88 11.58
CA PRO A 91 8.77 -14.77 10.58
C PRO A 91 8.34 -14.44 9.14
N ALA A 92 7.05 -14.12 8.94
CA ALA A 92 6.53 -13.72 7.63
C ALA A 92 7.12 -12.39 7.13
N SER A 93 7.38 -11.44 8.04
CA SER A 93 8.04 -10.17 7.70
C SER A 93 9.52 -10.38 7.35
N LEU A 94 10.20 -11.25 8.07
CA LEU A 94 11.60 -11.62 7.79
C LEU A 94 11.71 -12.32 6.43
N GLU A 95 10.83 -13.26 6.12
CA GLU A 95 10.75 -13.92 4.81
C GLU A 95 10.57 -12.91 3.68
N THR A 96 9.61 -11.99 3.80
CA THR A 96 9.36 -10.98 2.79
C THR A 96 10.56 -10.04 2.61
N LEU A 97 11.16 -9.62 3.72
CA LEU A 97 12.34 -8.77 3.71
C LEU A 97 13.52 -9.49 3.03
N ALA A 98 13.71 -10.79 3.30
CA ALA A 98 14.74 -11.60 2.65
C ALA A 98 14.49 -11.71 1.12
N ILE A 99 13.25 -11.96 0.68
CA ILE A 99 12.93 -11.99 -0.75
C ILE A 99 13.34 -10.68 -1.42
N ILE A 100 12.97 -9.53 -0.82
CA ILE A 100 13.32 -8.22 -1.38
C ILE A 100 14.83 -7.98 -1.34
N ALA A 101 15.52 -8.42 -0.29
CA ALA A 101 16.95 -8.21 -0.13
C ALA A 101 17.79 -9.03 -1.12
N TYR A 102 17.38 -10.23 -1.44
CA TYR A 102 18.13 -11.12 -2.34
C TYR A 102 17.70 -11.02 -3.79
N LYS A 103 16.43 -10.68 -4.07
CA LYS A 103 15.86 -10.70 -5.43
C LYS A 103 15.38 -9.33 -5.92
N GLY A 104 15.40 -8.30 -5.04
CA GLY A 104 14.92 -6.96 -5.40
C GLY A 104 15.83 -6.26 -6.44
N PRO A 105 15.29 -5.22 -7.11
CA PRO A 105 13.96 -4.65 -6.90
C PRO A 105 12.83 -5.50 -7.49
N LEU A 106 11.72 -5.63 -6.78
CA LEU A 106 10.55 -6.45 -7.17
C LEU A 106 9.24 -5.66 -7.03
N THR A 107 8.29 -5.94 -7.91
CA THR A 107 6.90 -5.49 -7.75
C THR A 107 6.21 -6.28 -6.63
N ARG A 108 5.07 -5.74 -6.13
CA ARG A 108 4.24 -6.50 -5.18
C ARG A 108 3.79 -7.85 -5.74
N ALA A 109 3.40 -7.89 -7.01
CA ALA A 109 2.93 -9.11 -7.65
C ALA A 109 4.01 -10.21 -7.66
N GLU A 110 5.25 -9.87 -7.99
CA GLU A 110 6.39 -10.79 -7.97
C GLU A 110 6.71 -11.28 -6.55
N ILE A 111 6.62 -10.40 -5.55
CA ILE A 111 6.79 -10.78 -4.15
C ILE A 111 5.69 -11.76 -3.71
N GLU A 112 4.44 -11.48 -4.07
CA GLU A 112 3.28 -12.33 -3.76
C GLU A 112 3.34 -13.67 -4.51
N GLU A 113 3.87 -13.69 -5.74
CA GLU A 113 4.13 -14.93 -6.50
C GLU A 113 5.13 -15.84 -5.77
N VAL A 114 6.25 -15.28 -5.27
CA VAL A 114 7.25 -16.05 -4.51
C VAL A 114 6.67 -16.55 -3.19
N ARG A 115 5.87 -15.72 -2.50
CA ARG A 115 5.34 -16.07 -1.18
C ARG A 115 4.07 -16.94 -1.21
N GLY A 116 3.34 -16.95 -2.31
CA GLY A 116 2.05 -17.63 -2.44
C GLY A 116 0.88 -16.98 -1.68
N VAL A 117 1.08 -15.80 -1.06
CA VAL A 117 0.08 -15.10 -0.24
C VAL A 117 0.16 -13.59 -0.40
N ASN A 118 -0.95 -12.90 -0.07
CA ASN A 118 -0.98 -11.44 -0.08
C ASN A 118 0.04 -10.85 0.89
N SER A 119 0.84 -9.89 0.40
CA SER A 119 1.94 -9.29 1.16
C SER A 119 1.76 -7.80 1.46
N SER A 120 0.61 -7.22 1.10
CA SER A 120 0.36 -5.78 1.21
C SER A 120 0.58 -5.23 2.62
N PHE A 121 0.08 -5.92 3.65
CA PHE A 121 0.25 -5.52 5.05
C PHE A 121 1.72 -5.56 5.48
N ILE A 122 2.43 -6.63 5.13
CA ILE A 122 3.84 -6.79 5.47
C ILE A 122 4.70 -5.73 4.77
N LEU A 123 4.46 -5.49 3.48
CA LEU A 123 5.17 -4.46 2.72
C LEU A 123 4.97 -3.07 3.34
N ARG A 124 3.73 -2.75 3.75
CA ARG A 124 3.45 -1.49 4.46
C ARG A 124 4.26 -1.39 5.76
N ASN A 125 4.31 -2.43 6.57
CA ASN A 125 5.07 -2.45 7.82
C ASN A 125 6.57 -2.31 7.57
N LEU A 126 7.13 -2.97 6.57
CA LEU A 126 8.54 -2.85 6.21
C LEU A 126 8.89 -1.44 5.71
N LEU A 127 7.98 -0.78 4.95
CA LEU A 127 8.11 0.61 4.54
C LEU A 127 8.08 1.57 5.75
N ILE A 128 7.12 1.41 6.66
CA ILE A 128 6.99 2.25 7.88
C ILE A 128 8.24 2.11 8.76
N ARG A 129 8.77 0.90 8.90
CA ARG A 129 10.03 0.62 9.61
C ARG A 129 11.27 1.15 8.88
N GLY A 130 11.11 1.64 7.66
CA GLY A 130 12.21 2.12 6.83
C GLY A 130 13.22 1.04 6.46
N LEU A 131 12.81 -0.22 6.41
CA LEU A 131 13.66 -1.35 6.00
C LEU A 131 13.62 -1.55 4.48
N VAL A 132 12.51 -1.18 3.87
CA VAL A 132 12.26 -1.24 2.43
C VAL A 132 11.88 0.15 1.95
N GLU A 133 12.19 0.49 0.73
CA GLU A 133 11.71 1.68 0.04
C GLU A 133 10.94 1.32 -1.23
N ARG A 134 10.06 2.22 -1.66
CA ARG A 134 9.20 2.03 -2.83
C ARG A 134 9.52 3.09 -3.87
N LYS A 135 9.75 2.66 -5.12
CA LYS A 135 9.99 3.53 -6.27
C LYS A 135 8.99 3.26 -7.37
N GLY A 136 8.75 4.22 -8.25
CA GLY A 136 7.97 3.98 -9.46
C GLY A 136 8.65 2.93 -10.35
N HIS A 137 7.86 2.06 -10.96
CA HIS A 137 8.40 1.09 -11.92
C HIS A 137 8.90 1.81 -13.17
N PRO A 138 10.11 1.51 -13.69
CA PRO A 138 10.70 2.25 -14.80
C PRO A 138 9.90 2.15 -16.10
N GLU A 139 9.18 1.05 -16.32
CA GLU A 139 8.45 0.76 -17.57
C GLU A 139 6.92 0.83 -17.41
N ASP A 140 6.39 0.81 -16.19
CA ASP A 140 4.95 0.94 -15.92
C ASP A 140 4.67 2.02 -14.87
N ALA A 141 4.26 3.20 -15.32
CA ALA A 141 3.93 4.33 -14.44
C ALA A 141 2.82 4.04 -13.40
N ARG A 142 2.12 2.90 -13.51
CA ARG A 142 1.06 2.48 -12.59
C ARG A 142 1.53 1.46 -11.56
N ALA A 143 2.76 0.99 -11.68
CA ALA A 143 3.33 -0.02 -10.79
C ALA A 143 4.43 0.59 -9.90
N TYR A 144 4.68 -0.07 -8.79
CA TYR A 144 5.78 0.24 -7.89
C TYR A 144 6.68 -0.96 -7.72
N ILE A 145 7.97 -0.69 -7.57
CA ILE A 145 8.98 -1.67 -7.17
C ILE A 145 9.42 -1.42 -5.75
N TYR A 146 9.77 -2.48 -5.05
CA TYR A 146 10.25 -2.48 -3.67
C TYR A 146 11.69 -2.94 -3.65
N GLU A 147 12.52 -2.22 -2.93
CA GLU A 147 13.93 -2.56 -2.71
C GLU A 147 14.31 -2.29 -1.26
N ILE A 148 15.39 -2.87 -0.78
CA ILE A 148 15.87 -2.56 0.56
C ILE A 148 16.39 -1.13 0.65
N SER A 149 16.19 -0.51 1.78
CA SER A 149 16.58 0.88 2.02
C SER A 149 18.05 1.00 2.46
N PHE A 150 18.64 2.18 2.34
CA PHE A 150 19.93 2.49 2.97
C PHE A 150 19.91 2.31 4.50
N ASN A 151 18.74 2.52 5.14
CA ASN A 151 18.59 2.31 6.57
C ASN A 151 18.74 0.82 6.95
N PHE A 152 18.26 -0.09 6.12
CA PHE A 152 18.46 -1.54 6.31
C PHE A 152 19.95 -1.89 6.25
N LEU A 153 20.67 -1.46 5.21
CA LEU A 153 22.10 -1.70 5.08
C LEU A 153 22.87 -1.15 6.29
N ARG A 154 22.55 0.08 6.69
CA ARG A 154 23.17 0.72 7.86
C ARG A 154 22.93 -0.05 9.15
N LYS A 155 21.72 -0.59 9.37
CA LYS A 155 21.39 -1.39 10.55
C LYS A 155 22.17 -2.70 10.62
N LEU A 156 22.50 -3.29 9.47
CA LEU A 156 23.31 -4.50 9.38
C LEU A 156 24.82 -4.23 9.28
N GLY A 157 25.23 -2.97 9.15
CA GLY A 157 26.64 -2.60 8.97
C GLY A 157 27.20 -2.99 7.60
N LEU A 158 26.33 -3.14 6.58
CA LEU A 158 26.70 -3.50 5.21
C LEU A 158 26.86 -2.25 4.34
N LYS A 159 27.75 -2.32 3.36
CA LYS A 159 27.96 -1.24 2.37
C LYS A 159 27.05 -1.41 1.15
N SER A 160 26.68 -2.67 0.82
CA SER A 160 25.84 -3.00 -0.30
C SER A 160 25.11 -4.33 -0.09
N VAL A 161 24.15 -4.66 -0.95
CA VAL A 161 23.37 -5.90 -0.87
C VAL A 161 24.19 -7.15 -1.16
N GLU A 162 25.24 -7.00 -1.97
CA GLU A 162 26.15 -8.09 -2.35
C GLU A 162 26.96 -8.63 -1.16
N GLU A 163 27.03 -7.87 -0.06
CA GLU A 163 27.69 -8.29 1.19
C GLU A 163 26.77 -9.17 2.07
N LEU A 164 25.52 -9.38 1.67
CA LEU A 164 24.63 -10.31 2.36
C LEU A 164 25.16 -11.75 2.26
N PRO A 165 24.98 -12.56 3.33
CA PRO A 165 25.41 -13.97 3.33
C PRO A 165 24.85 -14.73 2.12
N ASP A 166 25.71 -15.49 1.46
CA ASP A 166 25.32 -16.34 0.30
C ASP A 166 24.63 -15.60 -0.87
N TYR A 167 24.76 -14.26 -0.97
CA TYR A 167 24.06 -13.45 -1.99
C TYR A 167 24.20 -14.05 -3.39
N LYS A 168 25.43 -14.37 -3.83
CA LYS A 168 25.70 -14.94 -5.16
C LYS A 168 25.10 -16.33 -5.41
N LYS A 169 24.64 -17.02 -4.39
CA LYS A 169 24.02 -18.35 -4.54
C LYS A 169 22.49 -18.27 -4.58
N LEU A 170 21.93 -17.18 -4.04
CA LEU A 170 20.49 -17.00 -3.84
C LEU A 170 19.85 -16.01 -4.83
N THR A 171 20.67 -15.29 -5.58
CA THR A 171 20.32 -14.45 -6.72
C THR A 171 20.67 -15.14 -8.07
#